data_ae68dd1b03f69696074afc7d94c6014e
#
_entry.id   ae68dd1b03f69696074afc7d94c6014e
#
_cell.length_a   1.000
_cell.length_b   1.000
_cell.length_c   1.000
_cell.angle_alpha   90.00
_cell.angle_beta   90.00
_cell.angle_gamma   90.00
#
_symmetry.space_group_name_H-M   'P 1'
#
loop_
_entity.id
_entity.type
_entity.pdbx_description
1 polymer ?
#
loop_
_entity_poly.entity_id
_entity_poly.type
_entity_poly.pdbx_seq_one_letter_code
_entity_poly.pdbx_strand_id
1 'polypeptide(L)'
;SVHNISILKGLKLGIGDRITVYKANMIIPQIADNLTRSDTLEIPECCPVCGEKTEIRRTNEVVSLYCTNPKCPAKCIKAFTLFVSRDAMNIDGLSEATLEKFVDLGLVREFADLYHLNQHKETIISQEGFGEKSYQNLINSIETSRKTTLPRVIFGLGIVNIGAANAKMLCRYFDYNLERMQSADVQTLSAIEGVGEVIATAFYDYMHEAENLGKLERLLAELEIEVPVAEEGSQTLAGLSFVVTGSLEP
;
A
#
# COMPACT_ATOMS: atom_id res chain seq x y z
N SER A 1 -2.67 15.20 13.19
CA SER A 1 -3.63 14.16 12.80
C SER A 1 -4.07 13.34 13.99
N VAL A 2 -5.33 12.89 13.98
CA VAL A 2 -5.86 11.90 14.93
C VAL A 2 -5.84 10.54 14.23
N HIS A 3 -4.97 9.66 14.68
CA HIS A 3 -4.66 8.44 13.92
C HIS A 3 -5.67 7.29 14.14
N ASN A 4 -6.39 7.31 15.27
CA ASN A 4 -7.34 6.26 15.61
C ASN A 4 -8.31 6.73 16.71
N ILE A 5 -9.35 5.92 16.96
CA ILE A 5 -10.39 6.19 17.97
C ILE A 5 -9.81 6.17 19.40
N SER A 6 -8.82 5.33 19.67
CA SER A 6 -8.20 5.27 21.00
C SER A 6 -7.59 6.63 21.39
N ILE A 7 -6.87 7.29 20.47
CA ILE A 7 -6.30 8.62 20.68
C ILE A 7 -7.41 9.66 20.85
N LEU A 8 -8.44 9.62 19.97
CA LEU A 8 -9.58 10.53 20.03
C LEU A 8 -10.25 10.50 21.41
N LYS A 9 -10.60 9.30 21.88
CA LYS A 9 -11.26 9.10 23.17
C LYS A 9 -10.34 9.35 24.36
N GLY A 10 -9.07 8.93 24.27
CA GLY A 10 -8.10 9.14 25.35
C GLY A 10 -7.85 10.63 25.62
N LEU A 11 -7.82 11.45 24.58
CA LEU A 11 -7.66 12.90 24.68
C LEU A 11 -9.01 13.64 24.85
N LYS A 12 -10.16 12.96 24.78
CA LYS A 12 -11.49 13.55 24.87
C LYS A 12 -11.64 14.75 23.93
N LEU A 13 -11.33 14.53 22.64
CA LEU A 13 -11.28 15.60 21.65
C LEU A 13 -12.67 16.11 21.27
N GLY A 14 -12.71 17.41 20.96
CA GLY A 14 -13.85 18.09 20.37
C GLY A 14 -13.43 19.21 19.45
N ILE A 15 -14.34 19.62 18.54
CA ILE A 15 -14.08 20.74 17.64
C ILE A 15 -14.04 22.02 18.47
N GLY A 16 -12.98 22.82 18.27
CA GLY A 16 -12.75 24.06 19.03
C GLY A 16 -11.96 23.87 20.32
N ASP A 17 -11.56 22.64 20.67
CA ASP A 17 -10.73 22.39 21.84
C ASP A 17 -9.36 23.04 21.73
N ARG A 18 -8.85 23.49 22.88
CA ARG A 18 -7.48 23.99 23.01
C ARG A 18 -6.54 22.84 23.30
N ILE A 19 -5.60 22.61 22.38
CA ILE A 19 -4.65 21.48 22.45
C ILE A 19 -3.22 21.96 22.52
N THR A 20 -2.34 21.15 23.10
CA THR A 20 -0.90 21.28 22.96
C THR A 20 -0.39 20.34 21.89
N VAL A 21 0.58 20.79 21.11
CA VAL A 21 1.15 20.03 19.98
C VAL A 21 2.66 20.00 20.12
N TYR A 22 3.27 18.88 19.77
CA TYR A 22 4.72 18.74 19.65
C TYR A 22 5.09 18.13 18.28
N LYS A 23 6.35 18.26 17.89
CA LYS A 23 6.86 17.63 16.67
C LYS A 23 7.50 16.28 17.03
N ALA A 24 6.81 15.20 16.71
CA ALA A 24 7.40 13.87 16.77
C ALA A 24 8.47 13.73 15.69
N ASN A 25 9.62 13.15 16.04
CA ASN A 25 10.80 13.02 15.16
C ASN A 25 11.17 14.33 14.48
N MET A 26 11.01 15.46 15.18
CA MET A 26 11.32 16.82 14.72
C MET A 26 10.50 17.33 13.51
N ILE A 27 9.62 16.52 12.93
CA ILE A 27 8.91 16.82 11.67
C ILE A 27 7.39 16.73 11.84
N ILE A 28 6.86 15.66 12.46
CA ILE A 28 5.44 15.31 12.41
C ILE A 28 4.70 15.94 13.61
N PRO A 29 3.72 16.87 13.38
CA PRO A 29 2.92 17.43 14.46
C PRO A 29 2.02 16.36 15.08
N GLN A 30 2.11 16.17 16.39
CA GLN A 30 1.23 15.31 17.16
C GLN A 30 0.61 16.07 18.33
N ILE A 31 -0.62 15.66 18.71
CA ILE A 31 -1.29 16.22 19.88
C ILE A 31 -0.65 15.61 21.13
N ALA A 32 -0.12 16.47 22.00
CA ALA A 32 0.45 16.05 23.27
C ALA A 32 -0.64 15.94 24.36
N ASP A 33 -1.51 16.95 24.46
CA ASP A 33 -2.63 16.96 25.41
C ASP A 33 -3.76 17.84 24.90
N ASN A 34 -4.95 17.60 25.42
CA ASN A 34 -6.15 18.43 25.21
C ASN A 34 -6.51 19.13 26.52
N LEU A 35 -6.37 20.46 26.54
CA LEU A 35 -6.59 21.29 27.71
C LEU A 35 -8.07 21.51 28.03
N THR A 36 -8.93 21.45 27.01
CA THR A 36 -10.40 21.69 27.16
C THR A 36 -11.14 20.41 27.49
N ARG A 37 -10.80 19.30 26.79
CA ARG A 37 -11.42 17.97 26.99
C ARG A 37 -12.94 17.99 26.87
N SER A 38 -13.46 18.63 25.80
CA SER A 38 -14.90 18.78 25.60
C SER A 38 -15.61 17.46 25.27
N ASP A 39 -14.90 16.47 24.73
CA ASP A 39 -15.40 15.12 24.36
C ASP A 39 -16.62 15.17 23.41
N THR A 40 -16.65 16.16 22.53
CA THR A 40 -17.78 16.42 21.62
C THR A 40 -17.57 15.87 20.21
N LEU A 41 -16.40 15.28 19.90
CA LEU A 41 -16.15 14.72 18.58
C LEU A 41 -16.84 13.37 18.41
N GLU A 42 -17.87 13.35 17.56
CA GLU A 42 -18.61 12.14 17.25
C GLU A 42 -17.84 11.26 16.24
N ILE A 43 -17.96 9.94 16.40
CA ILE A 43 -17.40 8.96 15.47
C ILE A 43 -18.41 8.80 14.33
N PRO A 44 -18.03 9.03 13.05
CA PRO A 44 -18.93 8.91 11.92
C PRO A 44 -19.50 7.48 11.78
N GLU A 45 -20.81 7.33 11.68
CA GLU A 45 -21.48 6.07 11.43
C GLU A 45 -21.39 5.64 9.96
N CYS A 46 -21.18 6.61 9.06
CA CYS A 46 -21.05 6.39 7.63
C CYS A 46 -19.74 6.96 7.11
N CYS A 47 -19.21 6.31 6.08
CA CYS A 47 -18.00 6.75 5.38
C CYS A 47 -18.26 8.09 4.67
N PRO A 48 -17.45 9.13 4.87
CA PRO A 48 -17.65 10.42 4.22
C PRO A 48 -17.44 10.41 2.70
N VAL A 49 -16.81 9.35 2.17
CA VAL A 49 -16.51 9.24 0.73
C VAL A 49 -17.59 8.46 -0.02
N CYS A 50 -18.02 7.31 0.49
CA CYS A 50 -18.97 6.44 -0.23
C CYS A 50 -20.33 6.31 0.44
N GLY A 51 -20.55 6.92 1.61
CA GLY A 51 -21.83 6.86 2.35
C GLY A 51 -22.14 5.53 3.05
N GLU A 52 -21.36 4.47 2.78
CA GLU A 52 -21.56 3.17 3.40
C GLU A 52 -21.20 3.17 4.88
N LYS A 53 -21.76 2.21 5.61
CA LYS A 53 -21.54 2.08 7.06
C LYS A 53 -20.07 1.96 7.39
N THR A 54 -19.72 2.50 8.53
CA THR A 54 -18.40 2.28 9.14
C THR A 54 -18.50 1.23 10.23
N GLU A 55 -17.39 0.58 10.52
CA GLU A 55 -17.26 -0.34 11.63
C GLU A 55 -16.03 -0.03 12.48
N ILE A 56 -16.15 -0.28 13.76
CA ILE A 56 -15.06 -0.15 14.72
C ILE A 56 -14.35 -1.50 14.82
N ARG A 57 -13.06 -1.52 14.47
CA ARG A 57 -12.21 -2.71 14.62
C ARG A 57 -11.18 -2.48 15.72
N ARG A 58 -10.96 -3.54 16.51
CA ARG A 58 -9.95 -3.55 17.55
C ARG A 58 -8.84 -4.51 17.15
N THR A 59 -7.61 -3.98 17.11
CA THR A 59 -6.41 -4.80 16.89
C THR A 59 -5.47 -4.52 18.06
N ASN A 60 -5.27 -5.52 18.91
CA ASN A 60 -4.62 -5.36 20.20
C ASN A 60 -5.33 -4.28 21.05
N GLU A 61 -4.62 -3.22 21.45
CA GLU A 61 -5.17 -2.10 22.23
C GLU A 61 -5.63 -0.92 21.37
N VAL A 62 -5.41 -0.98 20.05
CA VAL A 62 -5.76 0.10 19.13
C VAL A 62 -7.16 -0.10 18.56
N VAL A 63 -8.02 0.90 18.72
CA VAL A 63 -9.37 0.96 18.17
C VAL A 63 -9.39 1.93 17.00
N SER A 64 -9.77 1.43 15.82
CA SER A 64 -9.78 2.20 14.58
C SER A 64 -11.13 2.10 13.87
N LEU A 65 -11.46 3.11 13.05
CA LEU A 65 -12.67 3.17 12.26
C LEU A 65 -12.38 2.75 10.82
N TYR A 66 -13.22 1.88 10.28
CA TYR A 66 -13.08 1.36 8.92
C TYR A 66 -14.38 1.51 8.14
N CYS A 67 -14.28 1.86 6.88
CA CYS A 67 -15.39 1.74 5.93
C CYS A 67 -15.60 0.25 5.59
N THR A 68 -16.86 -0.22 5.62
CA THR A 68 -17.18 -1.62 5.31
C THR A 68 -17.19 -1.91 3.80
N ASN A 69 -17.37 -0.88 2.96
CA ASN A 69 -17.39 -1.03 1.51
C ASN A 69 -16.02 -1.44 0.94
N PRO A 70 -15.84 -2.64 0.37
CA PRO A 70 -14.59 -3.03 -0.28
C PRO A 70 -14.29 -2.20 -1.55
N LYS A 71 -15.33 -1.69 -2.22
CA LYS A 71 -15.25 -0.86 -3.44
C LYS A 71 -15.30 0.64 -3.15
N CYS A 72 -14.97 1.05 -1.91
CA CYS A 72 -14.92 2.47 -1.58
C CYS A 72 -13.87 3.19 -2.44
N PRO A 73 -14.20 4.32 -3.11
CA PRO A 73 -13.25 5.06 -3.94
C PRO A 73 -11.96 5.43 -3.21
N ALA A 74 -12.05 5.83 -1.95
CA ALA A 74 -10.86 6.13 -1.14
C ALA A 74 -9.95 4.90 -0.95
N LYS A 75 -10.50 3.69 -0.81
CA LYS A 75 -9.69 2.46 -0.75
C LYS A 75 -9.04 2.15 -2.08
N CYS A 76 -9.77 2.34 -3.17
CA CYS A 76 -9.24 2.16 -4.52
C CYS A 76 -8.04 3.08 -4.76
N ILE A 77 -8.18 4.38 -4.48
CA ILE A 77 -7.09 5.35 -4.61
C ILE A 77 -5.89 4.99 -3.73
N LYS A 78 -6.11 4.55 -2.49
CA LYS A 78 -5.01 4.09 -1.61
C LYS A 78 -4.32 2.85 -2.14
N ALA A 79 -5.05 1.92 -2.74
CA ALA A 79 -4.45 0.74 -3.40
C ALA A 79 -3.56 1.16 -4.58
N PHE A 80 -4.01 2.08 -5.44
CA PHE A 80 -3.18 2.64 -6.50
C PHE A 80 -1.96 3.40 -5.97
N THR A 81 -2.12 4.21 -4.91
CA THR A 81 -1.01 4.94 -4.29
C THR A 81 0.07 3.99 -3.76
N LEU A 82 -0.34 2.86 -3.15
CA LEU A 82 0.59 1.82 -2.73
C LEU A 82 1.26 1.17 -3.94
N PHE A 83 0.49 0.80 -4.96
CA PHE A 83 1.00 0.13 -6.15
C PHE A 83 2.06 0.95 -6.90
N VAL A 84 1.86 2.26 -7.04
CA VAL A 84 2.83 3.15 -7.72
C VAL A 84 3.99 3.58 -6.83
N SER A 85 3.96 3.27 -5.52
CA SER A 85 4.97 3.70 -4.57
C SER A 85 6.36 3.17 -4.89
N ARG A 86 7.39 3.82 -4.33
CA ARG A 86 8.81 3.47 -4.52
C ARG A 86 9.13 2.02 -4.19
N ASP A 87 8.52 1.48 -3.14
CA ASP A 87 8.78 0.12 -2.68
C ASP A 87 7.99 -0.95 -3.46
N ALA A 88 6.96 -0.54 -4.20
CA ALA A 88 6.20 -1.36 -5.14
C ALA A 88 6.70 -1.15 -6.58
N MET A 89 5.88 -0.61 -7.47
CA MET A 89 6.23 -0.47 -8.90
C MET A 89 7.10 0.74 -9.23
N ASN A 90 7.28 1.68 -8.28
CA ASN A 90 8.11 2.87 -8.41
C ASN A 90 7.77 3.71 -9.66
N ILE A 91 6.49 4.02 -9.82
CA ILE A 91 6.02 4.86 -10.93
C ILE A 91 5.94 6.31 -10.47
N ASP A 92 6.78 7.17 -11.02
CA ASP A 92 6.78 8.59 -10.76
C ASP A 92 5.71 9.33 -11.58
N GLY A 93 5.24 10.46 -11.05
CA GLY A 93 4.26 11.32 -11.74
C GLY A 93 2.80 11.01 -11.43
N LEU A 94 2.51 10.00 -10.62
CA LEU A 94 1.17 9.61 -10.16
C LEU A 94 0.99 9.95 -8.68
N SER A 95 0.73 11.23 -8.37
CA SER A 95 0.29 11.63 -7.04
C SER A 95 -1.11 11.08 -6.73
N GLU A 96 -1.51 11.04 -5.45
CA GLU A 96 -2.87 10.65 -5.04
C GLU A 96 -3.93 11.47 -5.80
N ALA A 97 -3.77 12.80 -5.89
CA ALA A 97 -4.68 13.66 -6.62
C ALA A 97 -4.71 13.38 -8.15
N THR A 98 -3.58 12.97 -8.72
CA THR A 98 -3.52 12.56 -10.13
C THR A 98 -4.27 11.25 -10.36
N LEU A 99 -4.09 10.29 -9.46
CA LEU A 99 -4.79 9.00 -9.50
C LEU A 99 -6.30 9.18 -9.34
N GLU A 100 -6.74 10.06 -8.43
CA GLU A 100 -8.16 10.43 -8.29
C GLU A 100 -8.73 10.94 -9.62
N LYS A 101 -8.07 11.90 -10.26
CA LYS A 101 -8.49 12.42 -11.57
C LYS A 101 -8.57 11.32 -12.63
N PHE A 102 -7.60 10.43 -12.69
CA PHE A 102 -7.57 9.36 -13.71
C PHE A 102 -8.65 8.30 -13.48
N VAL A 103 -8.96 7.99 -12.23
CA VAL A 103 -10.07 7.11 -11.87
C VAL A 103 -11.42 7.77 -12.21
N ASP A 104 -11.61 9.05 -11.87
CA ASP A 104 -12.83 9.79 -12.17
C ASP A 104 -13.08 9.96 -13.67
N LEU A 105 -12.02 10.12 -14.46
CA LEU A 105 -12.09 10.15 -15.92
C LEU A 105 -12.28 8.75 -16.55
N GLY A 106 -12.25 7.69 -15.74
CA GLY A 106 -12.37 6.31 -16.19
C GLY A 106 -11.17 5.79 -16.97
N LEU A 107 -10.01 6.47 -16.89
CA LEU A 107 -8.78 6.04 -17.54
C LEU A 107 -8.13 4.84 -16.85
N VAL A 108 -8.36 4.70 -15.54
CA VAL A 108 -7.77 3.67 -14.69
C VAL A 108 -8.85 3.06 -13.81
N ARG A 109 -9.02 1.74 -13.87
CA ARG A 109 -9.97 0.95 -13.06
C ARG A 109 -9.26 -0.17 -12.30
N GLU A 110 -8.20 -0.70 -12.88
CA GLU A 110 -7.33 -1.73 -12.30
C GLU A 110 -5.85 -1.41 -12.59
N PHE A 111 -4.92 -2.10 -11.93
CA PHE A 111 -3.49 -1.79 -12.05
C PHE A 111 -2.96 -1.95 -13.47
N ALA A 112 -3.46 -2.91 -14.23
CA ALA A 112 -3.09 -3.12 -15.62
C ALA A 112 -3.36 -1.89 -16.51
N ASP A 113 -4.42 -1.12 -16.22
CA ASP A 113 -4.77 0.06 -17.02
C ASP A 113 -3.70 1.15 -16.98
N LEU A 114 -2.87 1.19 -15.92
CA LEU A 114 -1.75 2.15 -15.83
C LEU A 114 -0.79 1.98 -16.99
N TYR A 115 -0.60 0.75 -17.48
CA TYR A 115 0.30 0.41 -18.58
C TYR A 115 -0.29 0.73 -19.97
N HIS A 116 -1.53 1.20 -20.01
CA HIS A 116 -2.25 1.63 -21.22
C HIS A 116 -2.52 3.13 -21.28
N LEU A 117 -2.00 3.92 -20.32
CA LEU A 117 -2.18 5.38 -20.27
C LEU A 117 -1.61 6.11 -21.49
N ASN A 118 -0.71 5.49 -22.25
CA ASN A 118 -0.22 6.02 -23.53
C ASN A 118 -1.32 6.20 -24.58
N GLN A 119 -2.43 5.45 -24.49
CA GLN A 119 -3.59 5.55 -25.38
C GLN A 119 -4.44 6.81 -25.10
N HIS A 120 -4.22 7.49 -23.97
CA HIS A 120 -5.01 8.63 -23.48
C HIS A 120 -4.23 9.96 -23.46
N LYS A 121 -3.21 10.09 -24.32
CA LYS A 121 -2.29 11.24 -24.33
C LYS A 121 -3.01 12.59 -24.30
N GLU A 122 -3.94 12.81 -25.22
CA GLU A 122 -4.63 14.10 -25.36
C GLU A 122 -5.47 14.43 -24.11
N THR A 123 -6.17 13.44 -23.57
CA THR A 123 -6.95 13.58 -22.35
C THR A 123 -6.05 13.94 -21.16
N ILE A 124 -4.90 13.29 -21.02
CA ILE A 124 -3.97 13.52 -19.92
C ILE A 124 -3.33 14.90 -20.00
N ILE A 125 -2.85 15.30 -21.19
CA ILE A 125 -2.20 16.61 -21.39
C ILE A 125 -3.20 17.77 -21.18
N SER A 126 -4.49 17.57 -21.44
CA SER A 126 -5.53 18.57 -21.20
C SER A 126 -5.82 18.80 -19.71
N GLN A 127 -5.35 17.94 -18.81
CA GLN A 127 -5.58 18.10 -17.38
C GLN A 127 -4.68 19.20 -16.80
N GLU A 128 -5.24 19.96 -15.85
CA GLU A 128 -4.47 20.93 -15.09
C GLU A 128 -3.28 20.29 -14.37
N GLY A 129 -2.10 20.86 -14.54
CA GLY A 129 -0.83 20.35 -14.01
C GLY A 129 -0.10 19.35 -14.92
N PHE A 130 -0.71 18.97 -16.06
CA PHE A 130 -0.06 18.17 -17.09
C PHE A 130 0.30 19.01 -18.31
N GLY A 131 1.44 18.70 -18.90
CA GLY A 131 1.90 19.18 -20.21
C GLY A 131 2.67 18.07 -20.89
N GLU A 132 3.15 18.31 -22.09
CA GLU A 132 3.89 17.32 -22.89
C GLU A 132 5.05 16.68 -22.11
N LYS A 133 5.83 17.50 -21.37
CA LYS A 133 6.99 17.02 -20.62
C LYS A 133 6.61 16.12 -19.45
N SER A 134 5.60 16.50 -18.66
CA SER A 134 5.14 15.69 -17.53
C SER A 134 4.48 14.39 -17.98
N TYR A 135 3.73 14.43 -19.08
CA TYR A 135 3.20 13.25 -19.73
C TYR A 135 4.32 12.30 -20.17
N GLN A 136 5.33 12.79 -20.89
CA GLN A 136 6.44 11.95 -21.35
C GLN A 136 7.21 11.33 -20.18
N ASN A 137 7.45 12.09 -19.11
CA ASN A 137 8.10 11.55 -17.91
C ASN A 137 7.25 10.44 -17.26
N LEU A 138 5.93 10.63 -17.17
CA LEU A 138 5.02 9.61 -16.65
C LEU A 138 5.08 8.32 -17.48
N ILE A 139 4.95 8.43 -18.82
CA ILE A 139 4.99 7.25 -19.70
C ILE A 139 6.35 6.54 -19.59
N ASN A 140 7.45 7.28 -19.57
CA ASN A 140 8.79 6.69 -19.41
C ASN A 140 8.91 5.94 -18.05
N SER A 141 8.35 6.50 -16.98
CA SER A 141 8.35 5.86 -15.67
C SER A 141 7.51 4.58 -15.66
N ILE A 142 6.35 4.59 -16.29
CA ILE A 142 5.49 3.41 -16.47
C ILE A 142 6.23 2.33 -17.26
N GLU A 143 6.83 2.67 -18.40
CA GLU A 143 7.58 1.68 -19.22
C GLU A 143 8.78 1.10 -18.45
N THR A 144 9.48 1.91 -17.67
CA THR A 144 10.57 1.44 -16.81
C THR A 144 10.07 0.47 -15.75
N SER A 145 8.88 0.69 -15.20
CA SER A 145 8.29 -0.16 -14.15
C SER A 145 7.84 -1.54 -14.63
N ARG A 146 7.74 -1.77 -15.95
CA ARG A 146 7.44 -3.10 -16.51
C ARG A 146 8.46 -4.16 -16.08
N LYS A 147 9.72 -3.76 -15.94
CA LYS A 147 10.78 -4.61 -15.40
C LYS A 147 10.79 -4.54 -13.89
N THR A 148 10.37 -5.62 -13.26
CA THR A 148 10.19 -5.66 -11.81
C THR A 148 10.41 -7.05 -11.25
N THR A 149 10.31 -7.20 -9.92
CA THR A 149 10.45 -8.50 -9.25
C THR A 149 9.13 -8.93 -8.61
N LEU A 150 8.91 -10.24 -8.51
CA LEU A 150 7.69 -10.78 -7.92
C LEU A 150 7.39 -10.22 -6.50
N PRO A 151 8.36 -10.06 -5.57
CA PRO A 151 8.10 -9.45 -4.27
C PRO A 151 7.53 -8.04 -4.35
N ARG A 152 7.95 -7.22 -5.31
CA ARG A 152 7.44 -5.87 -5.50
C ARG A 152 6.00 -5.87 -5.98
N VAL A 153 5.68 -6.80 -6.89
CA VAL A 153 4.29 -7.01 -7.34
C VAL A 153 3.42 -7.45 -6.17
N ILE A 154 3.78 -8.50 -5.45
CA ILE A 154 3.01 -9.02 -4.29
C ILE A 154 2.79 -7.93 -3.23
N PHE A 155 3.79 -7.12 -2.93
CA PHE A 155 3.64 -5.97 -2.03
C PHE A 155 2.69 -4.93 -2.61
N GLY A 156 2.82 -4.61 -3.90
CA GLY A 156 2.00 -3.62 -4.61
C GLY A 156 0.51 -4.00 -4.70
N LEU A 157 0.18 -5.29 -4.67
CA LEU A 157 -1.22 -5.75 -4.62
C LEU A 157 -1.96 -5.28 -3.36
N GLY A 158 -1.25 -4.87 -2.30
CA GLY A 158 -1.87 -4.34 -1.08
C GLY A 158 -2.64 -5.38 -0.27
N ILE A 159 -2.24 -6.65 -0.34
CA ILE A 159 -2.85 -7.72 0.45
C ILE A 159 -2.71 -7.39 1.94
N VAL A 160 -3.80 -7.48 2.67
CA VAL A 160 -3.85 -7.10 4.10
C VAL A 160 -2.78 -7.85 4.89
N ASN A 161 -2.05 -7.12 5.73
CA ASN A 161 -0.94 -7.63 6.55
C ASN A 161 0.30 -8.12 5.77
N ILE A 162 0.36 -7.95 4.45
CA ILE A 162 1.54 -8.29 3.66
C ILE A 162 2.31 -7.03 3.29
N GLY A 163 3.32 -6.73 4.10
CA GLY A 163 4.31 -5.70 3.83
C GLY A 163 5.44 -6.20 2.91
N ALA A 164 6.35 -5.30 2.52
CA ALA A 164 7.48 -5.63 1.64
C ALA A 164 8.37 -6.78 2.17
N ALA A 165 8.56 -6.87 3.49
CA ALA A 165 9.33 -7.96 4.10
C ALA A 165 8.63 -9.31 3.94
N ASN A 166 7.33 -9.38 4.23
CA ASN A 166 6.53 -10.60 4.08
C ASN A 166 6.43 -11.04 2.62
N ALA A 167 6.26 -10.10 1.70
CA ALA A 167 6.26 -10.38 0.26
C ALA A 167 7.59 -11.03 -0.19
N LYS A 168 8.73 -10.50 0.29
CA LYS A 168 10.05 -11.09 0.00
C LYS A 168 10.21 -12.50 0.57
N MET A 169 9.74 -12.72 1.82
CA MET A 169 9.82 -14.04 2.47
C MET A 169 8.98 -15.08 1.74
N LEU A 170 7.72 -14.75 1.42
CA LEU A 170 6.84 -15.61 0.64
C LEU A 170 7.47 -15.99 -0.71
N CYS A 171 7.91 -15.00 -1.49
CA CYS A 171 8.51 -15.26 -2.79
C CYS A 171 9.79 -16.12 -2.69
N ARG A 172 10.65 -15.86 -1.71
CA ARG A 172 11.88 -16.64 -1.50
C ARG A 172 11.59 -18.11 -1.15
N TYR A 173 10.62 -18.36 -0.28
CA TYR A 173 10.25 -19.72 0.13
C TYR A 173 9.79 -20.58 -1.04
N PHE A 174 9.11 -20.00 -2.00
CA PHE A 174 8.62 -20.68 -3.21
C PHE A 174 9.53 -20.51 -4.43
N ASP A 175 10.81 -20.12 -4.24
CA ASP A 175 11.78 -19.91 -5.31
C ASP A 175 11.27 -18.95 -6.41
N TYR A 176 10.51 -17.92 -6.01
CA TYR A 176 9.87 -16.93 -6.90
C TYR A 176 8.89 -17.56 -7.91
N ASN A 177 8.36 -18.73 -7.62
CA ASN A 177 7.38 -19.41 -8.46
C ASN A 177 5.96 -19.07 -8.00
N LEU A 178 5.26 -18.25 -8.77
CA LEU A 178 3.92 -17.78 -8.44
C LEU A 178 2.88 -18.91 -8.43
N GLU A 179 2.96 -19.89 -9.33
CA GLU A 179 2.02 -21.00 -9.39
C GLU A 179 2.10 -21.85 -8.11
N ARG A 180 3.32 -22.10 -7.61
CA ARG A 180 3.52 -22.78 -6.33
C ARG A 180 2.98 -21.98 -5.16
N MET A 181 3.13 -20.65 -5.20
CA MET A 181 2.57 -19.75 -4.19
C MET A 181 1.04 -19.79 -4.17
N GLN A 182 0.41 -19.78 -5.34
CA GLN A 182 -1.04 -19.84 -5.50
C GLN A 182 -1.63 -21.19 -5.08
N SER A 183 -0.92 -22.29 -5.31
CA SER A 183 -1.38 -23.63 -4.95
C SER A 183 -1.14 -24.03 -3.50
N ALA A 184 -0.41 -23.21 -2.72
CA ALA A 184 -0.10 -23.48 -1.33
C ALA A 184 -1.32 -23.27 -0.43
N ASP A 185 -1.57 -24.20 0.48
CA ASP A 185 -2.60 -24.08 1.50
C ASP A 185 -2.15 -23.18 2.68
N VAL A 186 -3.11 -22.78 3.52
CA VAL A 186 -2.85 -21.92 4.68
C VAL A 186 -1.85 -22.58 5.64
N GLN A 187 -1.84 -23.89 5.75
CA GLN A 187 -0.95 -24.61 6.65
C GLN A 187 0.50 -24.55 6.17
N THR A 188 0.73 -24.76 4.88
CA THR A 188 2.05 -24.59 4.23
C THR A 188 2.55 -23.15 4.35
N LEU A 189 1.68 -22.17 4.10
CA LEU A 189 2.01 -20.74 4.22
C LEU A 189 2.36 -20.36 5.65
N SER A 190 1.63 -20.85 6.65
CA SER A 190 1.87 -20.58 8.08
C SER A 190 3.14 -21.23 8.62
N ALA A 191 3.66 -22.27 7.95
CA ALA A 191 4.91 -22.91 8.32
C ALA A 191 6.16 -22.08 7.92
N ILE A 192 5.99 -21.05 7.11
CA ILE A 192 7.08 -20.15 6.71
C ILE A 192 7.47 -19.29 7.91
N GLU A 193 8.76 -19.28 8.24
CA GLU A 193 9.28 -18.44 9.33
C GLU A 193 8.90 -16.98 9.14
N GLY A 194 8.27 -16.37 10.13
CA GLY A 194 7.78 -14.99 10.09
C GLY A 194 6.43 -14.78 9.39
N VAL A 195 5.80 -15.83 8.86
CA VAL A 195 4.45 -15.82 8.29
C VAL A 195 3.50 -16.51 9.27
N GLY A 196 2.78 -15.70 10.06
CA GLY A 196 1.75 -16.24 10.96
C GLY A 196 0.44 -16.54 10.21
N GLU A 197 -0.47 -17.25 10.90
CA GLU A 197 -1.78 -17.67 10.35
C GLU A 197 -2.58 -16.51 9.72
N VAL A 198 -2.54 -15.31 10.31
CA VAL A 198 -3.24 -14.12 9.80
C VAL A 198 -2.71 -13.70 8.42
N ILE A 199 -1.40 -13.74 8.21
CA ILE A 199 -0.76 -13.41 6.92
C ILE A 199 -1.04 -14.53 5.91
N ALA A 200 -0.90 -15.78 6.34
CA ALA A 200 -1.15 -16.95 5.51
C ALA A 200 -2.59 -16.98 4.98
N THR A 201 -3.57 -16.76 5.85
CA THR A 201 -4.97 -16.68 5.48
C THR A 201 -5.25 -15.53 4.53
N ALA A 202 -4.74 -14.33 4.81
CA ALA A 202 -4.96 -13.17 3.93
C ALA A 202 -4.37 -13.38 2.53
N PHE A 203 -3.20 -14.01 2.42
CA PHE A 203 -2.59 -14.36 1.15
C PHE A 203 -3.40 -15.42 0.41
N TYR A 204 -3.78 -16.50 1.10
CA TYR A 204 -4.57 -17.58 0.56
C TYR A 204 -5.91 -17.07 0.00
N ASP A 205 -6.66 -16.31 0.80
CA ASP A 205 -7.96 -15.75 0.40
C ASP A 205 -7.83 -14.87 -0.84
N TYR A 206 -6.82 -14.00 -0.87
CA TYR A 206 -6.55 -13.14 -2.03
C TYR A 206 -6.28 -13.94 -3.30
N MET A 207 -5.44 -14.98 -3.20
CA MET A 207 -5.04 -15.82 -4.34
C MET A 207 -6.11 -16.83 -4.78
N HIS A 208 -7.20 -16.99 -4.01
CA HIS A 208 -8.30 -17.88 -4.36
C HIS A 208 -9.59 -17.12 -4.72
N GLU A 209 -9.57 -15.79 -4.67
CA GLU A 209 -10.69 -14.99 -5.16
C GLU A 209 -10.58 -14.76 -6.66
N ALA A 210 -11.58 -15.22 -7.42
CA ALA A 210 -11.56 -15.20 -8.90
C ALA A 210 -11.38 -13.79 -9.48
N GLU A 211 -11.95 -12.76 -8.85
CA GLU A 211 -11.79 -11.36 -9.28
C GLU A 211 -10.34 -10.91 -9.16
N ASN A 212 -9.68 -11.25 -8.05
CA ASN A 212 -8.28 -10.89 -7.81
C ASN A 212 -7.35 -11.64 -8.76
N LEU A 213 -7.58 -12.92 -9.01
CA LEU A 213 -6.80 -13.71 -9.96
C LEU A 213 -6.87 -13.11 -11.36
N GLY A 214 -8.06 -12.81 -11.85
CA GLY A 214 -8.21 -12.22 -13.18
C GLY A 214 -7.53 -10.85 -13.32
N LYS A 215 -7.53 -10.02 -12.26
CA LYS A 215 -6.78 -8.76 -12.23
C LYS A 215 -5.27 -9.00 -12.21
N LEU A 216 -4.81 -9.97 -11.44
CA LEU A 216 -3.40 -10.34 -11.36
C LEU A 216 -2.88 -10.87 -12.70
N GLU A 217 -3.63 -11.74 -13.39
CA GLU A 217 -3.26 -12.25 -14.70
C GLU A 217 -3.10 -11.12 -15.73
N ARG A 218 -4.07 -10.17 -15.78
CA ARG A 218 -3.97 -9.00 -16.67
C ARG A 218 -2.77 -8.12 -16.33
N LEU A 219 -2.49 -7.92 -15.04
CA LEU A 219 -1.32 -7.16 -14.61
C LEU A 219 -0.02 -7.85 -15.02
N LEU A 220 0.09 -9.15 -14.79
CA LEU A 220 1.32 -9.91 -15.12
C LEU A 220 1.59 -9.96 -16.63
N ALA A 221 0.56 -9.85 -17.46
CA ALA A 221 0.72 -9.75 -18.92
C ALA A 221 1.42 -8.44 -19.35
N GLU A 222 1.40 -7.40 -18.49
CA GLU A 222 2.05 -6.11 -18.73
C GLU A 222 3.48 -6.03 -18.18
N LEU A 223 3.90 -7.04 -17.37
CA LEU A 223 5.14 -7.00 -16.60
C LEU A 223 6.15 -8.02 -17.08
N GLU A 224 7.41 -7.66 -16.99
CA GLU A 224 8.57 -8.53 -17.17
C GLU A 224 9.15 -8.82 -15.77
N ILE A 225 8.83 -10.01 -15.25
CA ILE A 225 9.25 -10.40 -13.89
C ILE A 225 10.66 -10.94 -13.91
N GLU A 226 11.56 -10.21 -13.29
CA GLU A 226 12.94 -10.63 -13.11
C GLU A 226 13.06 -11.51 -11.84
N VAL A 227 13.66 -12.67 -11.99
CA VAL A 227 14.03 -13.49 -10.83
C VAL A 227 15.32 -12.91 -10.25
N PRO A 228 15.35 -12.52 -8.98
CA PRO A 228 16.58 -12.05 -8.36
C PRO A 228 17.65 -13.13 -8.48
N VAL A 229 18.72 -12.84 -9.19
CA VAL A 229 19.91 -13.71 -9.17
C VAL A 229 20.40 -13.67 -7.73
N ALA A 230 20.48 -14.84 -7.09
CA ALA A 230 21.10 -14.94 -5.78
C ALA A 230 22.53 -14.40 -5.93
N GLU A 231 22.77 -13.21 -5.37
CA GLU A 231 24.15 -12.79 -5.21
C GLU A 231 24.78 -13.85 -4.31
N GLU A 232 25.67 -14.66 -4.87
CA GLU A 232 26.62 -15.46 -4.09
C GLU A 232 27.59 -14.50 -3.40
N GLY A 233 27.02 -13.67 -2.52
CA GLY A 233 27.80 -12.84 -1.61
C GLY A 233 28.60 -13.78 -0.73
N SER A 234 29.92 -13.62 -0.71
CA SER A 234 30.77 -14.33 0.20
C SER A 234 30.20 -14.16 1.62
N GLN A 235 29.78 -15.25 2.26
CA GLN A 235 29.21 -15.23 3.62
C GLN A 235 30.28 -14.95 4.69
N THR A 236 31.22 -14.06 4.40
CA THR A 236 32.33 -13.67 5.30
C THR A 236 31.84 -13.11 6.63
N LEU A 237 30.57 -12.69 6.71
CA LEU A 237 29.96 -12.11 7.90
C LEU A 237 28.88 -13.02 8.50
N ALA A 238 28.75 -14.27 8.03
CA ALA A 238 27.77 -15.22 8.56
C ALA A 238 28.02 -15.48 10.07
N GLY A 239 26.96 -15.37 10.86
CA GLY A 239 27.02 -15.56 12.32
C GLY A 239 27.46 -14.33 13.13
N LEU A 240 27.75 -13.18 12.50
CA LEU A 240 28.06 -11.94 13.16
C LEU A 240 26.83 -11.03 13.22
N SER A 241 26.60 -10.40 14.38
CA SER A 241 25.58 -9.36 14.55
C SER A 241 26.24 -7.99 14.56
N PHE A 242 25.73 -7.07 13.74
CA PHE A 242 26.26 -5.71 13.63
C PHE A 242 25.21 -4.69 14.13
N VAL A 243 25.66 -3.72 14.89
CA VAL A 243 24.87 -2.53 15.25
C VAL A 243 25.52 -1.34 14.54
N VAL A 244 24.80 -0.73 13.61
CA VAL A 244 25.25 0.48 12.93
C VAL A 244 24.80 1.68 13.75
N THR A 245 25.76 2.45 14.30
CA THR A 245 25.51 3.71 15.00
C THR A 245 26.13 4.83 14.18
N GLY A 246 25.29 5.66 13.55
CA GLY A 246 25.72 6.80 12.75
C GLY A 246 25.20 6.78 11.32
N SER A 247 25.48 7.85 10.56
CA SER A 247 25.15 7.93 9.13
C SER A 247 26.23 7.19 8.34
N LEU A 248 25.80 6.26 7.50
CA LEU A 248 26.66 5.73 6.44
C LEU A 248 26.66 6.76 5.31
N GLU A 249 27.81 7.32 4.99
CA GLU A 249 27.99 8.07 3.74
C GLU A 249 27.97 7.10 2.57
N PRO A 250 27.31 7.46 1.43
CA PRO A 250 27.17 6.59 0.28
C PRO A 250 28.50 6.29 -0.42
#